data_1ded02dd21abc2c1f4d18d685646af35
#
_entry.id   1ded02dd21abc2c1f4d18d685646af35
#
_cell.length_a   1.000
_cell.length_b   1.000
_cell.length_c   1.000
_cell.angle_alpha   90.00
_cell.angle_beta   90.00
_cell.angle_gamma   90.00
#
_symmetry.space_group_name_H-M   'P 1'
#
loop_
_entity.id
_entity.type
_entity.pdbx_description
1 polymer ?
#
loop_
_entity_poly.entity_id
_entity_poly.type
_entity_poly.pdbx_seq_one_letter_code
_entity_poly.pdbx_strand_id
1 'polypeptide(L)'
;MNTITREIQSSFDLGQQFAMTDLYEMVTVTEKRHSIRARVYEGVEKGLFKKVARGVYTLITKDNENIALIQGDGRDLSMIPDCSIDCIITDHPYSDEKSNKGGNRDFAEYEAFNYSLDDFKEKARVLKDGAFMVEFFAEENSNNYDYIYLCKKMAEEAGLLYYSKVDWKKGDFVSNTGRKAKNTEQMIFFTKGEPRKLKLDAKKNKALALDSELDIKGLSSYEVAALLDLNDLEVSRMKGSAMMLPTVFDFPNTEKKNRVHQAEKPIELFRQLLEYITLKGEIVLDQFAGSCNLGIACLESGRSSILIEKDEETYRLASKRLSEMFA
;
A
#
# COMPACT_ATOMS: atom_id res chain seq x y z
N MET A 1 8.20 -22.22 -8.23
CA MET A 1 6.87 -22.07 -8.89
C MET A 1 6.75 -23.05 -10.03
N ASN A 2 5.55 -23.56 -10.28
CA ASN A 2 5.29 -24.48 -11.39
C ASN A 2 5.28 -23.74 -12.75
N THR A 3 5.72 -24.37 -13.82
CA THR A 3 5.81 -23.80 -15.17
C THR A 3 4.48 -23.24 -15.68
N ILE A 4 3.35 -23.92 -15.41
CA ILE A 4 2.00 -23.46 -15.79
C ILE A 4 1.65 -22.14 -15.12
N THR A 5 1.90 -22.02 -13.82
CA THR A 5 1.59 -20.78 -13.07
C THR A 5 2.41 -19.60 -13.61
N ARG A 6 3.70 -19.82 -13.95
CA ARG A 6 4.54 -18.80 -14.60
C ARG A 6 4.00 -18.38 -15.96
N GLU A 7 3.60 -19.36 -16.77
CA GLU A 7 3.07 -19.10 -18.11
C GLU A 7 1.78 -18.29 -18.05
N ILE A 8 0.88 -18.60 -17.08
CA ILE A 8 -0.33 -17.79 -16.83
C ILE A 8 0.05 -16.36 -16.42
N GLN A 9 0.97 -16.20 -15.47
CA GLN A 9 1.38 -14.90 -14.99
C GLN A 9 2.09 -14.02 -16.04
N SER A 10 2.83 -14.64 -16.97
CA SER A 10 3.50 -13.92 -18.06
C SER A 10 2.55 -13.52 -19.20
N SER A 11 1.40 -14.15 -19.31
CA SER A 11 0.46 -13.98 -20.42
C SER A 11 -0.69 -13.03 -20.14
N PHE A 12 -0.91 -12.66 -18.88
CA PHE A 12 -1.97 -11.74 -18.47
C PHE A 12 -1.40 -10.58 -17.65
N ASP A 13 -2.02 -9.42 -17.80
CA ASP A 13 -1.72 -8.25 -16.97
C ASP A 13 -2.38 -8.38 -15.58
N LEU A 14 -1.81 -7.67 -14.59
CA LEU A 14 -2.43 -7.55 -13.28
C LEU A 14 -3.83 -6.95 -13.40
N GLY A 15 -4.81 -7.53 -12.72
CA GLY A 15 -6.22 -7.15 -12.84
C GLY A 15 -6.93 -7.69 -14.07
N GLN A 16 -6.21 -8.20 -15.08
CA GLN A 16 -6.83 -8.78 -16.28
C GLN A 16 -7.59 -10.07 -15.93
N GLN A 17 -8.81 -10.18 -16.47
CA GLN A 17 -9.61 -11.39 -16.34
C GLN A 17 -9.24 -12.39 -17.42
N PHE A 18 -9.22 -13.67 -17.06
CA PHE A 18 -9.01 -14.78 -17.98
C PHE A 18 -9.98 -15.92 -17.67
N ALA A 19 -10.46 -16.59 -18.70
CA ALA A 19 -11.28 -17.77 -18.53
C ALA A 19 -10.43 -19.05 -18.51
N MET A 20 -10.94 -20.10 -17.87
CA MET A 20 -10.28 -21.41 -17.87
C MET A 20 -10.13 -21.98 -19.29
N THR A 21 -11.04 -21.62 -20.20
CA THR A 21 -10.98 -21.99 -21.62
C THR A 21 -9.76 -21.41 -22.32
N ASP A 22 -9.45 -20.13 -22.03
CA ASP A 22 -8.33 -19.42 -22.64
C ASP A 22 -6.99 -20.10 -22.24
N LEU A 23 -6.91 -20.56 -20.98
CA LEU A 23 -5.73 -21.27 -20.49
C LEU A 23 -5.53 -22.62 -21.19
N TYR A 24 -6.60 -23.32 -21.55
CA TYR A 24 -6.49 -24.60 -22.25
C TYR A 24 -5.96 -24.48 -23.66
N GLU A 25 -6.09 -23.29 -24.26
CA GLU A 25 -5.59 -23.00 -25.60
C GLU A 25 -4.18 -22.38 -25.58
N MET A 26 -3.87 -21.64 -24.52
CA MET A 26 -2.65 -20.86 -24.42
C MET A 26 -1.47 -21.65 -23.82
N VAL A 27 -1.72 -22.50 -22.82
CA VAL A 27 -0.66 -23.23 -22.11
C VAL A 27 -0.02 -24.24 -23.05
N THR A 28 1.22 -23.96 -23.44
CA THR A 28 1.99 -24.72 -24.45
C THR A 28 2.64 -25.99 -23.88
N VAL A 29 2.74 -26.07 -22.54
CA VAL A 29 3.22 -27.27 -21.86
C VAL A 29 2.20 -28.37 -22.04
N THR A 30 2.62 -29.53 -22.53
CA THR A 30 1.77 -30.72 -22.79
C THR A 30 1.14 -31.32 -21.53
N GLU A 31 0.45 -30.47 -20.78
CA GLU A 31 -0.19 -30.85 -19.52
C GLU A 31 -1.70 -31.10 -19.71
N LYS A 32 -2.20 -32.07 -18.98
CA LYS A 32 -3.62 -32.40 -19.05
C LYS A 32 -4.47 -31.26 -18.45
N ARG A 33 -5.66 -31.00 -19.01
CA ARG A 33 -6.60 -29.96 -18.52
C ARG A 33 -6.84 -29.95 -17.01
N HIS A 34 -6.80 -31.13 -16.36
CA HIS A 34 -6.94 -31.22 -14.90
C HIS A 34 -5.75 -30.62 -14.14
N SER A 35 -4.54 -30.72 -14.69
CA SER A 35 -3.33 -30.12 -14.10
C SER A 35 -3.40 -28.60 -14.15
N ILE A 36 -3.82 -28.03 -15.28
CA ILE A 36 -4.02 -26.57 -15.42
C ILE A 36 -5.05 -26.08 -14.38
N ARG A 37 -6.18 -26.79 -14.27
CA ARG A 37 -7.23 -26.46 -13.29
C ARG A 37 -6.72 -26.53 -11.86
N ALA A 38 -5.95 -27.57 -11.52
CA ALA A 38 -5.36 -27.72 -10.19
C ALA A 38 -4.41 -26.56 -9.87
N ARG A 39 -3.60 -26.10 -10.83
CA ARG A 39 -2.67 -24.96 -10.64
C ARG A 39 -3.39 -23.63 -10.50
N VAL A 40 -4.50 -23.42 -11.20
CA VAL A 40 -5.32 -22.23 -11.00
C VAL A 40 -5.95 -22.22 -9.60
N TYR A 41 -6.46 -23.35 -9.11
CA TYR A 41 -6.99 -23.44 -7.75
C TYR A 41 -5.90 -23.24 -6.69
N GLU A 42 -4.72 -23.84 -6.86
CA GLU A 42 -3.57 -23.59 -6.00
C GLU A 42 -3.16 -22.11 -6.02
N GLY A 43 -3.21 -21.46 -7.19
CA GLY A 43 -2.95 -20.03 -7.32
C GLY A 43 -3.99 -19.16 -6.60
N VAL A 44 -5.26 -19.57 -6.57
CA VAL A 44 -6.29 -18.88 -5.77
C VAL A 44 -6.01 -19.03 -4.27
N GLU A 45 -5.64 -20.23 -3.80
CA GLU A 45 -5.27 -20.48 -2.40
C GLU A 45 -4.02 -19.68 -1.98
N LYS A 46 -3.08 -19.49 -2.89
CA LYS A 46 -1.86 -18.69 -2.67
C LYS A 46 -2.06 -17.18 -2.87
N GLY A 47 -3.26 -16.73 -3.21
CA GLY A 47 -3.53 -15.32 -3.46
C GLY A 47 -2.93 -14.77 -4.76
N LEU A 48 -2.58 -15.64 -5.74
CA LEU A 48 -2.09 -15.21 -7.05
C LEU A 48 -3.23 -14.87 -8.01
N PHE A 49 -4.36 -15.56 -7.87
CA PHE A 49 -5.55 -15.40 -8.70
C PHE A 49 -6.78 -15.22 -7.83
N LYS A 50 -7.74 -14.42 -8.29
CA LYS A 50 -9.07 -14.31 -7.70
C LYS A 50 -10.12 -14.92 -8.63
N LYS A 51 -11.02 -15.71 -8.08
CA LYS A 51 -12.19 -16.20 -8.81
C LYS A 51 -13.23 -15.08 -8.89
N VAL A 52 -13.56 -14.63 -10.09
CA VAL A 52 -14.55 -13.57 -10.35
C VAL A 52 -15.92 -14.16 -10.67
N ALA A 53 -15.94 -15.24 -11.45
CA ALA A 53 -17.15 -15.95 -11.83
C ALA A 53 -16.85 -17.46 -12.01
N ARG A 54 -17.87 -18.26 -12.37
CA ARG A 54 -17.66 -19.69 -12.67
C ARG A 54 -16.70 -19.85 -13.86
N GLY A 55 -15.47 -20.31 -13.58
CA GLY A 55 -14.42 -20.53 -14.59
C GLY A 55 -13.72 -19.27 -15.06
N VAL A 56 -13.95 -18.10 -14.44
CA VAL A 56 -13.30 -16.83 -14.74
C VAL A 56 -12.51 -16.39 -13.52
N TYR A 57 -11.27 -16.00 -13.76
CA TYR A 57 -10.31 -15.58 -12.74
C TYR A 57 -9.65 -14.25 -13.14
N THR A 58 -9.10 -13.55 -12.18
CA THR A 58 -8.26 -12.38 -12.42
C THR A 58 -6.90 -12.61 -11.80
N LEU A 59 -5.84 -12.15 -12.45
CA LEU A 59 -4.48 -12.14 -11.93
C LEU A 59 -4.36 -10.99 -10.92
N ILE A 60 -4.11 -11.31 -9.65
CA ILE A 60 -4.00 -10.31 -8.58
C ILE A 60 -2.59 -10.13 -8.07
N THR A 61 -1.70 -11.10 -8.33
CA THR A 61 -0.29 -11.03 -7.94
C THR A 61 0.55 -11.80 -8.93
N LYS A 62 1.67 -11.24 -9.39
CA LYS A 62 2.71 -11.99 -10.11
C LYS A 62 3.80 -12.41 -9.12
N ASP A 63 4.27 -13.66 -9.21
CA ASP A 63 5.44 -14.08 -8.43
C ASP A 63 6.66 -13.25 -8.90
N ASN A 64 7.36 -12.66 -7.95
CA ASN A 64 8.42 -11.67 -8.07
C ASN A 64 7.93 -10.21 -8.25
N GLU A 65 6.64 -9.95 -8.43
CA GLU A 65 6.08 -8.60 -8.41
C GLU A 65 5.24 -8.48 -7.14
N ASN A 66 5.77 -7.83 -6.14
CA ASN A 66 5.09 -7.58 -4.88
C ASN A 66 4.02 -6.49 -4.99
N ILE A 67 3.48 -6.24 -6.19
CA ILE A 67 2.48 -5.21 -6.44
C ILE A 67 1.30 -5.83 -7.18
N ALA A 68 0.11 -5.69 -6.61
CA ALA A 68 -1.16 -5.96 -7.27
C ALA A 68 -1.88 -4.64 -7.51
N LEU A 69 -2.04 -4.22 -8.77
CA LEU A 69 -2.82 -3.04 -9.15
C LEU A 69 -4.18 -3.49 -9.69
N ILE A 70 -5.25 -2.97 -9.09
CA ILE A 70 -6.63 -3.36 -9.36
C ILE A 70 -7.41 -2.13 -9.82
N GLN A 71 -8.09 -2.22 -10.97
CA GLN A 71 -9.05 -1.21 -11.38
C GLN A 71 -10.37 -1.43 -10.63
N GLY A 72 -10.81 -0.44 -9.85
CA GLY A 72 -12.01 -0.57 -9.05
C GLY A 72 -12.25 0.59 -8.08
N ASP A 73 -13.42 0.59 -7.45
CA ASP A 73 -13.72 1.55 -6.38
C ASP A 73 -13.00 1.14 -5.09
N GLY A 74 -12.11 2.00 -4.58
CA GLY A 74 -11.32 1.74 -3.38
C GLY A 74 -12.14 1.57 -2.10
N ARG A 75 -13.44 1.92 -2.11
CA ARG A 75 -14.36 1.65 -0.99
C ARG A 75 -14.86 0.20 -0.98
N ASP A 76 -14.85 -0.48 -2.12
CA ASP A 76 -15.19 -1.90 -2.22
C ASP A 76 -13.98 -2.78 -1.90
N LEU A 77 -13.86 -3.17 -0.63
CA LEU A 77 -12.83 -4.10 -0.17
C LEU A 77 -13.33 -5.56 -0.09
N SER A 78 -14.50 -5.87 -0.64
CA SER A 78 -15.10 -7.21 -0.57
C SER A 78 -14.21 -8.31 -1.14
N MET A 79 -13.29 -7.95 -2.04
CA MET A 79 -12.30 -8.85 -2.63
C MET A 79 -11.15 -9.21 -1.68
N ILE A 80 -10.93 -8.42 -0.63
CA ILE A 80 -9.81 -8.59 0.30
C ILE A 80 -10.28 -9.42 1.49
N PRO A 81 -9.60 -10.52 1.83
CA PRO A 81 -9.97 -11.34 2.98
C PRO A 81 -9.85 -10.59 4.31
N ASP A 82 -10.63 -11.03 5.30
CA ASP A 82 -10.55 -10.52 6.67
C ASP A 82 -9.14 -10.71 7.24
N CYS A 83 -8.66 -9.75 8.01
CA CYS A 83 -7.38 -9.82 8.72
C CYS A 83 -6.20 -10.25 7.83
N SER A 84 -6.16 -9.80 6.56
CA SER A 84 -5.11 -10.15 5.60
C SER A 84 -4.09 -9.04 5.36
N ILE A 85 -4.41 -7.79 5.70
CA ILE A 85 -3.61 -6.60 5.43
C ILE A 85 -2.79 -6.21 6.66
N ASP A 86 -1.49 -5.99 6.46
CA ASP A 86 -0.56 -5.61 7.52
C ASP A 86 -0.51 -4.09 7.75
N CYS A 87 -0.89 -3.29 6.77
CA CYS A 87 -0.95 -1.84 6.88
C CYS A 87 -1.87 -1.25 5.80
N ILE A 88 -2.61 -0.19 6.11
CA ILE A 88 -3.27 0.67 5.13
C ILE A 88 -2.58 2.02 5.12
N ILE A 89 -2.20 2.51 3.94
CA ILE A 89 -1.71 3.88 3.73
C ILE A 89 -2.48 4.43 2.55
N THR A 90 -3.28 5.46 2.75
CA THR A 90 -4.19 5.92 1.71
C THR A 90 -4.51 7.41 1.80
N ASP A 91 -4.89 8.00 0.65
CA ASP A 91 -5.23 9.41 0.47
C ASP A 91 -6.52 9.51 -0.34
N HIS A 92 -7.66 9.55 0.34
CA HIS A 92 -8.95 9.56 -0.35
C HIS A 92 -9.21 10.89 -1.07
N PRO A 93 -9.92 10.88 -2.20
CA PRO A 93 -10.30 12.10 -2.91
C PRO A 93 -11.39 12.85 -2.14
N TYR A 94 -10.99 13.85 -1.34
CA TYR A 94 -11.91 14.71 -0.58
C TYR A 94 -12.20 16.02 -1.31
N SER A 95 -13.44 16.54 -1.16
CA SER A 95 -13.82 17.83 -1.72
C SER A 95 -13.24 18.97 -0.88
N ASP A 96 -12.25 19.69 -1.42
CA ASP A 96 -11.92 21.02 -0.90
C ASP A 96 -12.59 22.08 -1.82
N GLU A 97 -13.73 22.63 -1.36
CA GLU A 97 -14.50 23.64 -2.12
C GLU A 97 -13.69 24.86 -2.54
N LYS A 98 -12.54 25.11 -1.94
CA LYS A 98 -11.64 26.23 -2.25
C LYS A 98 -10.60 25.92 -3.31
N SER A 99 -10.26 24.66 -3.54
CA SER A 99 -9.31 24.30 -4.59
C SER A 99 -9.88 24.57 -5.99
N ASN A 100 -11.22 24.58 -6.12
CA ASN A 100 -11.93 24.84 -7.39
C ASN A 100 -12.14 26.34 -7.72
N LYS A 101 -11.77 27.26 -6.86
CA LYS A 101 -12.06 28.72 -7.02
C LYS A 101 -10.87 29.60 -7.37
N GLY A 102 -9.75 29.08 -7.81
CA GLY A 102 -8.55 29.90 -8.03
C GLY A 102 -7.67 29.50 -9.20
N GLY A 103 -7.98 29.99 -10.42
CA GLY A 103 -7.08 30.02 -11.57
C GLY A 103 -7.15 28.78 -12.47
N ASN A 104 -6.69 28.90 -13.73
CA ASN A 104 -6.60 27.87 -14.77
C ASN A 104 -5.84 26.59 -14.33
N ARG A 105 -6.37 25.86 -13.36
CA ARG A 105 -5.91 24.53 -12.99
C ARG A 105 -7.01 23.56 -13.35
N ASP A 106 -6.86 22.89 -14.49
CA ASP A 106 -7.59 21.66 -14.77
C ASP A 106 -7.14 20.63 -13.73
N PHE A 107 -7.82 20.61 -12.57
CA PHE A 107 -7.77 19.44 -11.72
C PHE A 107 -8.58 18.37 -12.45
N ALA A 108 -8.01 17.18 -12.59
CA ALA A 108 -8.81 16.04 -13.00
C ALA A 108 -10.07 16.01 -12.14
N GLU A 109 -11.24 15.87 -12.79
CA GLU A 109 -12.53 15.78 -12.10
C GLU A 109 -12.56 14.46 -11.34
N TYR A 110 -12.08 14.47 -10.07
CA TYR A 110 -12.32 13.35 -9.19
C TYR A 110 -13.73 13.41 -8.67
N GLU A 111 -14.40 12.28 -8.65
CA GLU A 111 -15.58 12.10 -7.83
C GLU A 111 -15.17 12.11 -6.35
N ALA A 112 -15.07 13.32 -5.77
CA ALA A 112 -14.80 13.47 -4.35
C ALA A 112 -15.96 12.91 -3.53
N PHE A 113 -15.67 12.25 -2.45
CA PHE A 113 -16.67 11.70 -1.52
C PHE A 113 -16.27 11.92 -0.07
N ASN A 114 -17.22 11.79 0.84
CA ASN A 114 -16.97 11.72 2.27
C ASN A 114 -17.09 10.27 2.73
N TYR A 115 -16.18 9.83 3.57
CA TYR A 115 -16.27 8.51 4.20
C TYR A 115 -17.56 8.35 5.01
N SER A 116 -18.06 7.14 5.01
CA SER A 116 -19.09 6.64 5.92
C SER A 116 -18.48 5.74 7.00
N LEU A 117 -19.26 5.40 8.00
CA LEU A 117 -18.86 4.43 9.02
C LEU A 117 -18.53 3.06 8.41
N ASP A 118 -19.25 2.66 7.36
CA ASP A 118 -19.04 1.35 6.72
C ASP A 118 -17.69 1.29 5.97
N ASP A 119 -17.20 2.40 5.43
CA ASP A 119 -15.85 2.48 4.85
C ASP A 119 -14.78 2.17 5.92
N PHE A 120 -14.95 2.69 7.14
CA PHE A 120 -14.03 2.40 8.25
C PHE A 120 -14.18 0.97 8.79
N LYS A 121 -15.40 0.41 8.82
CA LYS A 121 -15.62 -1.00 9.17
C LYS A 121 -14.91 -1.94 8.20
N GLU A 122 -14.99 -1.67 6.89
CA GLU A 122 -14.29 -2.46 5.88
C GLU A 122 -12.75 -2.35 6.02
N LYS A 123 -12.22 -1.16 6.27
CA LYS A 123 -10.81 -0.97 6.61
C LYS A 123 -10.42 -1.79 7.84
N ALA A 124 -11.22 -1.73 8.90
CA ALA A 124 -10.98 -2.50 10.12
C ALA A 124 -11.10 -4.03 9.88
N ARG A 125 -12.03 -4.47 9.03
CA ARG A 125 -12.21 -5.88 8.67
C ARG A 125 -10.97 -6.47 8.03
N VAL A 126 -10.42 -5.78 7.04
CA VAL A 126 -9.27 -6.30 6.27
C VAL A 126 -7.95 -6.20 7.01
N LEU A 127 -7.80 -5.25 7.94
CA LEU A 127 -6.59 -5.08 8.74
C LEU A 127 -6.40 -6.24 9.73
N LYS A 128 -5.15 -6.64 9.94
CA LYS A 128 -4.73 -7.53 11.03
C LYS A 128 -4.78 -6.80 12.36
N ASP A 129 -4.97 -7.53 13.45
CA ASP A 129 -4.95 -6.95 14.80
C ASP A 129 -3.60 -6.30 15.11
N GLY A 130 -3.62 -5.11 15.69
CA GLY A 130 -2.45 -4.29 15.96
C GLY A 130 -1.84 -3.60 14.73
N ALA A 131 -2.38 -3.83 13.53
CA ALA A 131 -1.90 -3.22 12.30
C ALA A 131 -2.22 -1.72 12.25
N PHE A 132 -1.39 -0.97 11.51
CA PHE A 132 -1.54 0.46 11.34
C PHE A 132 -2.40 0.81 10.12
N MET A 133 -3.17 1.88 10.26
CA MET A 133 -3.80 2.60 9.16
C MET A 133 -3.33 4.05 9.19
N VAL A 134 -2.93 4.56 8.03
CA VAL A 134 -2.55 5.97 7.84
C VAL A 134 -3.45 6.58 6.79
N GLU A 135 -4.11 7.65 7.18
CA GLU A 135 -4.97 8.44 6.29
C GLU A 135 -4.37 9.84 6.12
N PHE A 136 -4.20 10.25 4.86
CA PHE A 136 -3.78 11.60 4.54
C PHE A 136 -4.97 12.56 4.53
N PHE A 137 -4.76 13.75 5.07
CA PHE A 137 -5.71 14.85 5.05
C PHE A 137 -5.01 16.16 4.70
N ALA A 138 -5.74 17.09 4.09
CA ALA A 138 -5.30 18.47 4.04
C ALA A 138 -5.09 19.02 5.45
N GLU A 139 -4.22 20.00 5.60
CA GLU A 139 -4.02 20.68 6.89
C GLU A 139 -5.37 21.15 7.46
N GLU A 140 -5.61 20.81 8.73
CA GLU A 140 -6.83 21.15 9.44
C GLU A 140 -7.09 22.66 9.44
N ASN A 141 -8.29 23.05 9.07
CA ASN A 141 -8.73 24.43 8.98
C ASN A 141 -10.25 24.53 9.21
N SER A 142 -10.79 25.76 9.20
CA SER A 142 -12.21 26.02 9.46
C SER A 142 -13.21 25.35 8.50
N ASN A 143 -12.76 24.75 7.39
CA ASN A 143 -13.66 24.14 6.42
C ASN A 143 -13.65 22.60 6.50
N ASN A 144 -12.59 22.00 7.06
CA ASN A 144 -12.43 20.55 7.08
C ASN A 144 -12.30 19.95 8.48
N TYR A 145 -12.23 20.77 9.54
CA TYR A 145 -12.02 20.26 10.90
C TYR A 145 -13.17 19.35 11.36
N ASP A 146 -14.42 19.68 11.02
CA ASP A 146 -15.58 18.85 11.37
C ASP A 146 -15.51 17.49 10.67
N TYR A 147 -15.15 17.47 9.39
CA TYR A 147 -15.01 16.24 8.63
C TYR A 147 -13.87 15.37 9.18
N ILE A 148 -12.72 15.95 9.48
CA ILE A 148 -11.59 15.23 10.09
C ILE A 148 -11.97 14.66 11.45
N TYR A 149 -12.73 15.44 12.25
CA TYR A 149 -13.26 14.97 13.53
C TYR A 149 -14.21 13.79 13.36
N LEU A 150 -15.13 13.87 12.40
CA LEU A 150 -16.06 12.78 12.10
C LEU A 150 -15.33 11.52 11.63
N CYS A 151 -14.30 11.63 10.78
CA CYS A 151 -13.47 10.50 10.37
C CYS A 151 -12.82 9.82 11.58
N LYS A 152 -12.26 10.59 12.52
CA LYS A 152 -11.68 10.04 13.75
C LYS A 152 -12.73 9.29 14.58
N LYS A 153 -13.96 9.82 14.67
CA LYS A 153 -15.05 9.17 15.41
C LYS A 153 -15.54 7.89 14.75
N MET A 154 -15.71 7.90 13.43
CA MET A 154 -16.08 6.70 12.67
C MET A 154 -14.99 5.63 12.75
N ALA A 155 -13.72 6.02 12.69
CA ALA A 155 -12.61 5.09 12.87
C ALA A 155 -12.66 4.43 14.26
N GLU A 156 -12.85 5.22 15.33
CA GLU A 156 -12.98 4.73 16.70
C GLU A 156 -14.15 3.76 16.85
N GLU A 157 -15.32 4.09 16.30
CA GLU A 157 -16.51 3.23 16.30
C GLU A 157 -16.29 1.92 15.54
N ALA A 158 -15.50 1.96 14.48
CA ALA A 158 -15.10 0.77 13.72
C ALA A 158 -14.00 -0.08 14.41
N GLY A 159 -13.49 0.33 15.57
CA GLY A 159 -12.42 -0.36 16.31
C GLY A 159 -10.99 0.02 15.89
N LEU A 160 -10.85 1.15 15.18
CA LEU A 160 -9.57 1.74 14.81
C LEU A 160 -9.19 2.83 15.80
N LEU A 161 -8.30 2.52 16.72
CA LEU A 161 -7.89 3.46 17.78
C LEU A 161 -6.98 4.54 17.23
N TYR A 162 -7.26 5.80 17.57
CA TYR A 162 -6.36 6.91 17.26
C TYR A 162 -4.98 6.70 17.90
N TYR A 163 -3.94 6.69 17.10
CA TYR A 163 -2.57 6.51 17.57
C TYR A 163 -1.78 7.83 17.63
N SER A 164 -1.72 8.56 16.52
CA SER A 164 -0.97 9.81 16.43
C SER A 164 -1.39 10.65 15.22
N LYS A 165 -0.98 11.92 15.23
CA LYS A 165 -0.97 12.80 14.05
C LYS A 165 0.46 13.24 13.78
N VAL A 166 0.89 13.14 12.53
CA VAL A 166 2.19 13.61 12.08
C VAL A 166 1.99 14.47 10.85
N ASP A 167 2.70 15.59 10.75
CA ASP A 167 2.62 16.45 9.60
C ASP A 167 3.63 16.02 8.52
N TRP A 168 3.23 16.11 7.25
CA TRP A 168 4.12 16.05 6.11
C TRP A 168 4.38 17.46 5.62
N LYS A 169 5.61 17.94 5.71
CA LYS A 169 6.07 19.21 5.17
C LYS A 169 6.55 19.01 3.74
N LYS A 170 6.01 19.81 2.81
CA LYS A 170 6.23 19.71 1.36
C LYS A 170 7.47 20.50 0.88
N GLY A 171 8.49 20.59 1.71
CA GLY A 171 9.67 21.42 1.47
C GLY A 171 9.43 22.89 1.83
N ASP A 172 10.27 23.79 1.30
CA ASP A 172 10.26 25.21 1.69
C ASP A 172 9.29 26.08 0.87
N PHE A 173 8.55 25.47 -0.08
CA PHE A 173 7.54 26.19 -0.84
C PHE A 173 6.37 26.56 0.04
N VAL A 174 6.09 27.85 0.11
CA VAL A 174 4.98 28.41 0.90
C VAL A 174 3.91 28.95 -0.05
N SER A 175 2.68 28.46 0.08
CA SER A 175 1.53 29.09 -0.56
C SER A 175 1.15 30.36 0.20
N ASN A 176 1.25 31.52 -0.44
CA ASN A 176 0.97 32.84 0.16
C ASN A 176 -0.51 33.21 0.18
N THR A 177 -1.42 32.26 0.04
CA THR A 177 -2.86 32.52 0.06
C THR A 177 -3.44 32.21 1.43
N GLY A 178 -3.64 33.21 2.27
CA GLY A 178 -4.36 33.05 3.55
C GLY A 178 -3.61 33.56 4.78
N ARG A 179 -4.16 33.25 5.95
CA ARG A 179 -3.67 33.73 7.28
C ARG A 179 -2.41 33.00 7.75
N LYS A 180 -2.10 31.82 7.20
CA LYS A 180 -0.98 30.97 7.56
C LYS A 180 -0.37 30.39 6.29
N ALA A 181 0.96 30.27 6.29
CA ALA A 181 1.68 29.53 5.25
C ALA A 181 1.18 28.09 5.17
N LYS A 182 0.90 27.60 3.97
CA LYS A 182 0.40 26.25 3.72
C LYS A 182 1.44 25.45 2.94
N ASN A 183 2.27 24.71 3.64
CA ASN A 183 3.21 23.78 3.04
C ASN A 183 3.16 22.39 3.69
N THR A 184 2.12 22.12 4.49
CA THR A 184 1.94 20.86 5.18
C THR A 184 0.63 20.17 4.75
N GLU A 185 0.64 18.86 4.81
CA GLU A 185 -0.52 17.98 4.94
C GLU A 185 -0.38 17.19 6.22
N GLN A 186 -1.45 16.62 6.73
CA GLN A 186 -1.41 15.82 7.94
C GLN A 186 -1.67 14.36 7.64
N MET A 187 -0.97 13.48 8.34
CA MET A 187 -1.19 12.06 8.36
C MET A 187 -1.77 11.68 9.72
N ILE A 188 -2.92 11.04 9.72
CA ILE A 188 -3.53 10.52 10.95
C ILE A 188 -3.30 9.02 11.00
N PHE A 189 -2.71 8.57 12.09
CA PHE A 189 -2.37 7.19 12.35
C PHE A 189 -3.42 6.58 13.25
N PHE A 190 -3.90 5.42 12.87
CA PHE A 190 -4.79 4.59 13.66
C PHE A 190 -4.20 3.18 13.78
N THR A 191 -4.68 2.41 14.75
CA THR A 191 -4.35 0.98 14.87
C THR A 191 -5.61 0.16 15.10
N LYS A 192 -5.67 -1.03 14.54
CA LYS A 192 -6.75 -1.97 14.87
C LYS A 192 -6.48 -2.58 16.25
N GLY A 193 -7.14 -2.06 17.27
CA GLY A 193 -6.85 -2.39 18.67
C GLY A 193 -5.48 -1.89 19.13
N GLU A 194 -4.90 -2.56 20.12
CA GLU A 194 -3.58 -2.21 20.64
C GLU A 194 -2.49 -2.33 19.58
N PRO A 195 -1.60 -1.32 19.42
CA PRO A 195 -0.58 -1.33 18.38
C PRO A 195 0.37 -2.50 18.57
N ARG A 196 0.61 -3.25 17.49
CA ARG A 196 1.58 -4.32 17.48
C ARG A 196 2.99 -3.77 17.74
N LYS A 197 3.78 -4.53 18.48
CA LYS A 197 5.19 -4.21 18.68
C LYS A 197 5.93 -4.57 17.40
N LEU A 198 6.39 -3.59 16.67
CA LEU A 198 7.26 -3.78 15.50
C LEU A 198 8.69 -4.15 15.93
N LYS A 199 8.82 -4.97 16.99
CA LYS A 199 10.08 -5.58 17.38
C LYS A 199 10.30 -6.76 16.45
N LEU A 200 11.39 -6.73 15.72
CA LEU A 200 11.92 -7.96 15.15
C LEU A 200 12.17 -8.92 16.32
N ASP A 201 11.38 -9.99 16.39
CA ASP A 201 11.61 -11.03 17.38
C ASP A 201 13.00 -11.63 17.15
N ALA A 202 13.91 -11.41 18.09
CA ALA A 202 15.29 -11.93 18.00
C ALA A 202 15.32 -13.46 17.77
N LYS A 203 14.30 -14.20 18.23
CA LYS A 203 14.15 -15.63 17.95
C LYS A 203 13.72 -15.89 16.51
N LYS A 204 12.82 -15.08 15.96
CA LYS A 204 12.32 -15.20 14.56
C LYS A 204 13.40 -14.80 13.56
N ASN A 205 14.18 -13.76 13.89
CA ASN A 205 15.34 -13.35 13.08
C ASN A 205 16.49 -14.37 13.16
N LYS A 206 16.68 -14.99 14.32
CA LYS A 206 17.60 -16.10 14.46
C LYS A 206 17.15 -17.31 13.63
N ALA A 207 15.85 -17.57 13.49
CA ALA A 207 15.31 -18.61 12.63
C ALA A 207 15.50 -18.27 11.15
N LEU A 208 15.23 -17.01 10.72
CA LEU A 208 15.48 -16.55 9.36
C LEU A 208 16.97 -16.60 8.97
N ALA A 209 17.87 -16.27 9.91
CA ALA A 209 19.30 -16.38 9.69
C ALA A 209 19.79 -17.85 9.67
N LEU A 210 19.15 -18.74 10.42
CA LEU A 210 19.43 -20.18 10.38
C LEU A 210 18.94 -20.83 9.09
N ASP A 211 17.78 -20.40 8.55
CA ASP A 211 17.28 -20.84 7.25
C ASP A 211 18.17 -20.39 6.08
N SER A 212 18.97 -19.34 6.28
CA SER A 212 19.90 -18.82 5.25
C SER A 212 21.31 -19.44 5.28
N GLU A 213 21.55 -20.47 6.09
CA GLU A 213 22.86 -21.09 6.32
C GLU A 213 23.94 -20.12 6.86
N LEU A 214 23.54 -18.95 7.36
CA LEU A 214 24.45 -17.97 7.91
C LEU A 214 24.81 -18.32 9.37
N ASP A 215 26.10 -18.51 9.66
CA ASP A 215 26.57 -18.64 11.05
C ASP A 215 26.61 -17.26 11.71
N ILE A 216 25.58 -16.95 12.51
CA ILE A 216 25.48 -15.70 13.27
C ILE A 216 26.00 -15.83 14.71
N LYS A 217 26.58 -16.98 15.06
CA LYS A 217 27.08 -17.24 16.40
C LYS A 217 28.30 -16.36 16.71
N GLY A 218 28.14 -15.48 17.69
CA GLY A 218 29.19 -14.56 18.11
C GLY A 218 29.22 -13.22 17.40
N LEU A 219 28.33 -12.99 16.41
CA LEU A 219 28.24 -11.72 15.73
C LEU A 219 27.51 -10.65 16.56
N SER A 220 27.96 -9.41 16.47
CA SER A 220 27.25 -8.25 17.00
C SER A 220 25.97 -7.97 16.21
N SER A 221 25.05 -7.19 16.81
CA SER A 221 23.81 -6.78 16.10
C SER A 221 24.08 -6.02 14.81
N TYR A 222 25.18 -5.30 14.69
CA TYR A 222 25.58 -4.58 13.48
C TYR A 222 26.07 -5.53 12.38
N GLU A 223 26.85 -6.53 12.75
CA GLU A 223 27.32 -7.55 11.81
C GLU A 223 26.16 -8.40 11.29
N VAL A 224 25.22 -8.77 12.17
CA VAL A 224 23.98 -9.46 11.75
C VAL A 224 23.14 -8.54 10.84
N ALA A 225 23.05 -7.25 11.16
CA ALA A 225 22.31 -6.30 10.33
C ALA A 225 22.93 -6.15 8.94
N ALA A 226 24.26 -6.07 8.86
CA ALA A 226 24.96 -5.98 7.57
C ALA A 226 24.78 -7.26 6.73
N LEU A 227 24.80 -8.43 7.36
CA LEU A 227 24.56 -9.71 6.67
C LEU A 227 23.12 -9.87 6.17
N LEU A 228 22.14 -9.28 6.87
CA LEU A 228 20.73 -9.32 6.52
C LEU A 228 20.28 -8.09 5.72
N ASP A 229 21.20 -7.22 5.32
CA ASP A 229 20.92 -5.96 4.61
C ASP A 229 19.86 -5.10 5.33
N LEU A 230 20.00 -4.96 6.65
CA LEU A 230 19.08 -4.19 7.49
C LEU A 230 19.53 -2.73 7.58
N ASN A 231 18.59 -1.81 7.50
CA ASN A 231 18.83 -0.39 7.74
C ASN A 231 18.91 -0.05 9.25
N ASP A 232 19.34 1.16 9.59
CA ASP A 232 19.51 1.61 10.97
C ASP A 232 18.24 1.48 11.83
N LEU A 233 17.08 1.66 11.24
CA LEU A 233 15.79 1.52 11.90
C LEU A 233 15.51 0.06 12.26
N GLU A 234 15.75 -0.85 11.33
CA GLU A 234 15.61 -2.30 11.56
C GLU A 234 16.61 -2.78 12.62
N VAL A 235 17.83 -2.27 12.60
CA VAL A 235 18.84 -2.52 13.65
C VAL A 235 18.35 -2.02 15.01
N SER A 236 17.76 -0.84 15.06
CA SER A 236 17.20 -0.27 16.29
C SER A 236 16.05 -1.13 16.82
N ARG A 237 15.21 -1.66 15.93
CA ARG A 237 14.13 -2.61 16.27
C ARG A 237 14.69 -3.94 16.78
N MET A 238 15.75 -4.47 16.18
CA MET A 238 16.44 -5.67 16.68
C MET A 238 16.97 -5.49 18.10
N LYS A 239 17.47 -4.32 18.43
CA LYS A 239 17.96 -3.97 19.77
C LYS A 239 16.85 -3.73 20.77
N GLY A 240 15.60 -3.72 20.34
CA GLY A 240 14.43 -3.49 21.19
C GLY A 240 14.18 -2.02 21.54
N SER A 241 14.90 -1.08 20.91
CA SER A 241 14.54 0.33 20.91
C SER A 241 13.48 0.56 19.84
N ALA A 242 12.23 0.77 20.26
CA ALA A 242 11.18 1.20 19.33
C ALA A 242 11.51 2.61 18.89
N MET A 243 11.59 2.87 17.57
CA MET A 243 11.64 4.26 17.08
C MET A 243 10.25 4.86 17.17
N MET A 244 10.18 6.00 17.81
CA MET A 244 8.95 6.81 17.85
C MET A 244 8.73 7.46 16.48
N LEU A 245 7.46 7.63 16.09
CA LEU A 245 7.13 8.44 14.93
C LEU A 245 7.73 9.85 15.08
N PRO A 246 8.29 10.43 14.02
CA PRO A 246 8.76 11.81 14.05
C PRO A 246 7.58 12.78 14.20
N THR A 247 7.84 14.00 14.60
CA THR A 247 6.79 15.05 14.65
C THR A 247 6.44 15.56 13.26
N VAL A 248 7.35 15.43 12.29
CA VAL A 248 7.18 15.85 10.91
C VAL A 248 8.02 14.98 9.98
N PHE A 249 7.46 14.68 8.82
CA PHE A 249 8.19 14.16 7.66
C PHE A 249 8.46 15.33 6.72
N ASP A 250 9.72 15.66 6.43
CA ASP A 250 10.10 16.77 5.55
C ASP A 250 10.59 16.21 4.20
N PHE A 251 9.69 16.13 3.25
CA PHE A 251 9.95 15.66 1.89
C PHE A 251 9.32 16.58 0.87
N PRO A 252 10.11 17.15 -0.05
CA PRO A 252 9.56 18.01 -1.09
C PRO A 252 8.59 17.22 -1.98
N ASN A 253 7.63 17.94 -2.55
CA ASN A 253 6.76 17.37 -3.57
C ASN A 253 7.57 16.83 -4.75
N THR A 254 7.10 15.78 -5.40
CA THR A 254 7.63 15.31 -6.68
C THR A 254 7.68 16.48 -7.69
N GLU A 255 8.77 16.62 -8.44
CA GLU A 255 8.89 17.66 -9.46
C GLU A 255 7.81 17.52 -10.53
N LYS A 256 7.21 18.63 -10.96
CA LYS A 256 6.06 18.63 -11.89
C LYS A 256 6.29 17.81 -13.17
N LYS A 257 7.53 17.85 -13.72
CA LYS A 257 7.91 17.15 -14.95
C LYS A 257 7.90 15.61 -14.82
N ASN A 258 7.99 15.12 -13.58
CA ASN A 258 8.10 13.69 -13.27
C ASN A 258 6.78 13.12 -12.71
N ARG A 259 5.72 13.92 -12.62
CA ARG A 259 4.44 13.48 -12.05
C ARG A 259 3.56 12.79 -13.09
N VAL A 260 3.03 11.65 -12.74
CA VAL A 260 1.90 11.01 -13.45
C VAL A 260 0.60 11.70 -13.08
N HIS A 261 0.49 12.17 -11.83
CA HIS A 261 -0.71 12.77 -11.26
C HIS A 261 -0.40 14.02 -10.43
N GLN A 262 -1.29 15.03 -10.43
CA GLN A 262 -1.02 16.32 -9.77
C GLN A 262 -0.90 16.23 -8.24
N ALA A 263 -1.66 15.36 -7.60
CA ALA A 263 -1.67 15.13 -6.15
C ALA A 263 -0.69 14.07 -5.66
N GLU A 264 0.26 13.67 -6.50
CA GLU A 264 1.22 12.61 -6.24
C GLU A 264 2.06 12.86 -4.99
N LYS A 265 2.05 11.92 -4.04
CA LYS A 265 2.94 11.91 -2.88
C LYS A 265 4.32 11.37 -3.27
N PRO A 266 5.43 11.90 -2.73
CA PRO A 266 6.77 11.42 -3.09
C PRO A 266 7.03 9.99 -2.57
N ILE A 267 7.74 9.19 -3.38
CA ILE A 267 8.11 7.81 -3.05
C ILE A 267 8.91 7.77 -1.74
N GLU A 268 9.83 8.72 -1.53
CA GLU A 268 10.66 8.80 -0.33
C GLU A 268 9.85 8.97 0.96
N LEU A 269 8.74 9.74 0.91
CA LEU A 269 7.82 9.87 2.04
C LEU A 269 7.23 8.51 2.40
N PHE A 270 6.73 7.78 1.39
CA PHE A 270 6.16 6.45 1.61
C PHE A 270 7.22 5.46 2.09
N ARG A 271 8.43 5.48 1.52
CA ARG A 271 9.52 4.60 1.94
C ARG A 271 9.84 4.80 3.42
N GLN A 272 10.02 6.05 3.86
CA GLN A 272 10.29 6.31 5.26
C GLN A 272 9.09 5.96 6.16
N LEU A 273 7.86 6.25 5.72
CA LEU A 273 6.66 5.90 6.48
C LEU A 273 6.54 4.38 6.69
N LEU A 274 6.77 3.60 5.63
CA LEU A 274 6.77 2.13 5.69
C LEU A 274 7.75 1.58 6.74
N GLU A 275 8.93 2.19 6.86
CA GLU A 275 9.92 1.78 7.83
C GLU A 275 9.46 1.92 9.29
N TYR A 276 8.58 2.91 9.58
CA TYR A 276 8.05 3.12 10.93
C TYR A 276 6.93 2.16 11.32
N ILE A 277 6.12 1.70 10.37
CA ILE A 277 4.83 1.05 10.66
C ILE A 277 4.67 -0.34 10.05
N THR A 278 5.66 -0.82 9.28
CA THR A 278 5.64 -2.14 8.64
C THR A 278 6.97 -2.87 8.77
N LEU A 279 6.95 -4.17 8.49
CA LEU A 279 8.13 -5.02 8.34
C LEU A 279 8.28 -5.50 6.90
N LYS A 280 9.50 -5.91 6.49
CA LYS A 280 9.74 -6.55 5.19
C LYS A 280 8.87 -7.80 5.03
N GLY A 281 8.35 -8.02 3.84
CA GLY A 281 7.44 -9.12 3.51
C GLY A 281 5.98 -8.89 3.89
N GLU A 282 5.64 -7.74 4.47
CA GLU A 282 4.26 -7.39 4.82
C GLU A 282 3.48 -6.82 3.62
N ILE A 283 2.14 -6.93 3.69
CA ILE A 283 1.22 -6.49 2.65
C ILE A 283 0.61 -5.13 3.04
N VAL A 284 0.78 -4.15 2.18
CA VAL A 284 0.26 -2.78 2.34
C VAL A 284 -0.87 -2.53 1.34
N LEU A 285 -1.98 -1.98 1.81
CA LEU A 285 -3.12 -1.60 0.98
C LEU A 285 -3.14 -0.09 0.76
N ASP A 286 -3.30 0.33 -0.51
CA ASP A 286 -3.72 1.67 -0.89
C ASP A 286 -5.03 1.61 -1.67
N GLN A 287 -6.06 2.25 -1.14
CA GLN A 287 -7.41 2.24 -1.71
C GLN A 287 -7.59 3.25 -2.87
N PHE A 288 -6.70 4.25 -2.96
CA PHE A 288 -6.78 5.33 -3.93
C PHE A 288 -5.39 5.61 -4.50
N ALA A 289 -4.88 4.63 -5.25
CA ALA A 289 -3.46 4.49 -5.56
C ALA A 289 -2.88 5.57 -6.48
N GLY A 290 -3.71 6.24 -7.28
CA GLY A 290 -3.25 7.28 -8.19
C GLY A 290 -2.06 6.84 -9.04
N SER A 291 -0.91 7.47 -8.82
CA SER A 291 0.34 7.18 -9.54
C SER A 291 1.06 5.90 -9.12
N CYS A 292 0.55 5.18 -8.14
CA CYS A 292 1.14 3.96 -7.54
C CYS A 292 2.50 4.18 -6.85
N ASN A 293 2.82 5.39 -6.39
CA ASN A 293 4.08 5.66 -5.71
C ASN A 293 4.25 4.86 -4.41
N LEU A 294 3.16 4.58 -3.69
CA LEU A 294 3.21 3.68 -2.53
C LEU A 294 3.63 2.26 -2.94
N GLY A 295 3.10 1.74 -4.04
CA GLY A 295 3.49 0.42 -4.56
C GLY A 295 4.97 0.34 -4.90
N ILE A 296 5.51 1.39 -5.54
CA ILE A 296 6.95 1.51 -5.84
C ILE A 296 7.76 1.50 -4.54
N ALA A 297 7.36 2.31 -3.56
CA ALA A 297 8.03 2.35 -2.25
C ALA A 297 7.99 1.00 -1.53
N CYS A 298 6.86 0.28 -1.60
CA CYS A 298 6.73 -1.07 -1.06
C CYS A 298 7.71 -2.03 -1.70
N LEU A 299 7.77 -2.06 -3.02
CA LEU A 299 8.67 -2.93 -3.78
C LEU A 299 10.14 -2.68 -3.41
N GLU A 300 10.57 -1.41 -3.47
CA GLU A 300 11.96 -1.00 -3.18
C GLU A 300 12.37 -1.28 -1.73
N SER A 301 11.41 -1.36 -0.82
CA SER A 301 11.64 -1.64 0.60
C SER A 301 11.31 -3.07 1.03
N GLY A 302 11.06 -3.97 0.05
CA GLY A 302 10.80 -5.40 0.31
C GLY A 302 9.43 -5.69 0.95
N ARG A 303 8.42 -4.87 0.63
CA ARG A 303 7.02 -5.08 1.01
C ARG A 303 6.19 -5.42 -0.21
N SER A 304 5.04 -6.07 0.00
CA SER A 304 4.04 -6.27 -1.04
C SER A 304 2.95 -5.20 -0.93
N SER A 305 2.28 -4.90 -2.04
CA SER A 305 1.18 -3.94 -2.03
C SER A 305 -0.03 -4.40 -2.84
N ILE A 306 -1.21 -4.01 -2.36
CA ILE A 306 -2.47 -4.06 -3.09
C ILE A 306 -2.90 -2.62 -3.31
N LEU A 307 -3.05 -2.23 -4.56
CA LEU A 307 -3.32 -0.87 -4.99
C LEU A 307 -4.65 -0.86 -5.76
N ILE A 308 -5.57 0.03 -5.40
CA ILE A 308 -6.86 0.14 -6.07
C ILE A 308 -6.95 1.53 -6.68
N GLU A 309 -7.27 1.61 -7.98
CA GLU A 309 -7.46 2.86 -8.70
C GLU A 309 -8.77 2.79 -9.50
N LYS A 310 -9.64 3.80 -9.33
CA LYS A 310 -10.96 3.82 -9.97
C LYS A 310 -10.92 4.40 -11.38
N ASP A 311 -10.15 5.47 -11.56
CA ASP A 311 -10.05 6.17 -12.84
C ASP A 311 -9.28 5.33 -13.87
N GLU A 312 -9.91 5.06 -15.00
CA GLU A 312 -9.35 4.18 -16.04
C GLU A 312 -8.06 4.73 -16.65
N GLU A 313 -7.98 6.05 -16.87
CA GLU A 313 -6.80 6.67 -17.46
C GLU A 313 -5.63 6.65 -16.49
N THR A 314 -5.86 7.01 -15.23
CA THR A 314 -4.86 6.96 -14.15
C THR A 314 -4.38 5.52 -13.93
N TYR A 315 -5.30 4.55 -13.89
CA TYR A 315 -4.97 3.13 -13.81
C TYR A 315 -4.06 2.70 -14.97
N ARG A 316 -4.39 3.05 -16.21
CA ARG A 316 -3.59 2.71 -17.40
C ARG A 316 -2.19 3.33 -17.35
N LEU A 317 -2.07 4.59 -16.92
CA LEU A 317 -0.78 5.26 -16.78
C LEU A 317 0.07 4.63 -15.67
N ALA A 318 -0.53 4.34 -14.53
CA ALA A 318 0.11 3.67 -13.41
C ALA A 318 0.57 2.24 -13.79
N SER A 319 -0.28 1.47 -14.46
CA SER A 319 0.04 0.13 -14.97
C SER A 319 1.22 0.15 -15.93
N LYS A 320 1.24 1.11 -16.89
CA LYS A 320 2.36 1.32 -17.80
C LYS A 320 3.66 1.62 -17.03
N ARG A 321 3.61 2.56 -16.08
CA ARG A 321 4.77 2.93 -15.25
C ARG A 321 5.35 1.74 -14.50
N LEU A 322 4.49 0.94 -13.86
CA LEU A 322 4.92 -0.28 -13.18
C LEU A 322 5.55 -1.28 -14.14
N SER A 323 4.94 -1.49 -15.32
CA SER A 323 5.49 -2.40 -16.33
C SER A 323 6.88 -1.97 -16.81
N GLU A 324 7.12 -0.67 -16.97
CA GLU A 324 8.43 -0.13 -17.37
C GLU A 324 9.51 -0.31 -16.30
N MET A 325 9.13 -0.42 -15.03
CA MET A 325 10.07 -0.71 -13.93
C MET A 325 10.52 -2.18 -13.90
N PHE A 326 9.71 -3.09 -14.48
CA PHE A 326 9.99 -4.53 -14.49
C PHE A 326 10.58 -5.03 -15.82
N ALA A 327 10.70 -4.14 -16.81
CA ALA A 327 11.30 -4.43 -18.10
C ALA A 327 12.84 -4.36 -18.05
#